data_ddc5fa1edfc8010871579574a3662a0a
#
_entry.id   ddc5fa1edfc8010871579574a3662a0a
#
_cell.length_a   1.000
_cell.length_b   1.000
_cell.length_c   1.000
_cell.angle_alpha   90.00
_cell.angle_beta   90.00
_cell.angle_gamma   90.00
#
_symmetry.space_group_name_H-M   'P 1'
#
loop_
_entity.id
_entity.type
_entity.pdbx_description
1 polymer ?
#
loop_
_entity_poly.entity_id
_entity_poly.type
_entity_poly.pdbx_seq_one_letter_code
_entity_poly.pdbx_strand_id
1 'polypeptide(L)' 'VATTYPGNGIPYTNPGPYLQTVTIDGGTITVITLSQGGITGLTSGQFLLRPGDAVTCTSSVNPTVFNVTNIL' A
#
# COMPACT_ATOMS: atom_id res chain seq x y z
N VAL A 1 -12.30 -0.47 3.76
CA VAL A 1 -12.45 -1.91 3.54
C VAL A 1 -11.09 -2.57 3.65
N ALA A 2 -11.02 -3.61 4.46
CA ALA A 2 -9.78 -4.38 4.59
C ALA A 2 -9.53 -5.17 3.32
N THR A 3 -8.30 -5.15 2.87
CA THR A 3 -7.87 -5.90 1.69
C THR A 3 -6.74 -6.83 2.11
N THR A 4 -6.74 -8.03 1.57
CA THR A 4 -5.66 -8.97 1.83
C THR A 4 -4.35 -8.44 1.28
N TYR A 5 -3.32 -8.48 2.09
CA TYR A 5 -1.98 -8.08 1.66
C TYR A 5 -1.53 -8.96 0.49
N PRO A 6 -1.15 -8.34 -0.64
CA PRO A 6 -0.85 -9.12 -1.84
C PRO A 6 0.42 -9.97 -1.74
N GLY A 7 1.33 -9.60 -0.84
CA GLY A 7 2.59 -10.31 -0.65
C GLY A 7 3.80 -9.39 -0.73
N ASN A 8 4.92 -9.90 -0.26
CA ASN A 8 6.17 -9.16 -0.25
C ASN A 8 6.63 -8.86 -1.69
N GLY A 9 6.79 -7.58 -1.99
CA GLY A 9 7.23 -7.13 -3.31
C GLY A 9 6.19 -7.18 -4.41
N ILE A 10 4.94 -7.56 -4.08
CA ILE A 10 3.85 -7.65 -5.05
C ILE A 10 3.03 -6.37 -4.97
N PRO A 11 2.85 -5.63 -6.08
CA PRO A 11 2.11 -4.38 -6.05
C PRO A 11 0.61 -4.59 -5.85
N TYR A 12 0.00 -3.72 -5.03
CA TYR A 12 -1.45 -3.55 -4.99
C TYR A 12 -1.80 -2.37 -5.88
N THR A 13 -2.63 -2.60 -6.87
CA THR A 13 -3.08 -1.55 -7.80
C THR A 13 -4.50 -1.16 -7.47
N ASN A 14 -4.76 0.16 -7.39
CA ASN A 14 -6.11 0.66 -7.24
C ASN A 14 -6.88 0.39 -8.54
N PRO A 15 -7.91 -0.47 -8.51
CA PRO A 15 -8.65 -0.82 -9.73
C PRO A 15 -9.58 0.30 -10.20
N GLY A 16 -9.72 1.38 -9.41
CA GLY A 16 -10.68 2.43 -9.69
C GLY A 16 -12.12 1.99 -9.42
N PRO A 17 -13.08 2.85 -9.72
CA PRO A 17 -12.94 4.23 -10.18
C PRO A 17 -12.69 5.22 -9.06
N TYR A 18 -12.56 4.76 -7.83
CA TYR A 18 -12.51 5.61 -6.64
C TYR A 18 -11.08 5.90 -6.19
N LEU A 19 -10.89 7.07 -5.61
CA LEU A 19 -9.69 7.39 -4.86
C LEU A 19 -9.64 6.51 -3.61
N GLN A 20 -8.48 5.94 -3.31
CA GLN A 20 -8.32 5.04 -2.16
C GLN A 20 -7.19 5.50 -1.26
N THR A 21 -7.34 5.21 0.03
CA THR A 21 -6.27 5.33 1.01
C THR A 21 -5.85 3.93 1.44
N VAL A 22 -4.56 3.66 1.40
CA VAL A 22 -3.98 2.40 1.87
C VAL A 22 -3.23 2.67 3.16
N THR A 23 -3.59 1.95 4.23
CA THR A 23 -2.91 2.03 5.52
C THR A 23 -2.05 0.79 5.71
N ILE A 24 -0.77 0.99 5.94
CA ILE A 24 0.19 -0.10 6.15
C ILE A 24 0.87 0.12 7.50
N ASP A 25 0.84 -0.89 8.36
CA ASP A 25 1.47 -0.81 9.68
C ASP A 25 1.81 -2.20 10.20
N GLY A 26 2.70 -2.24 11.18
CA GLY A 26 3.14 -3.48 11.80
C GLY A 26 4.12 -4.27 10.93
N GLY A 27 4.52 -5.44 11.41
CA GLY A 27 5.51 -6.26 10.75
C GLY A 27 6.89 -5.62 10.69
N THR A 28 7.72 -6.09 9.78
CA THR A 28 9.04 -5.51 9.52
C THR A 28 9.09 -5.10 8.06
N ILE A 29 8.84 -3.83 7.80
CA ILE A 29 8.78 -3.27 6.46
C ILE A 29 10.13 -2.67 6.12
N THR A 30 10.68 -3.05 4.98
CA THR A 30 11.96 -2.52 4.51
C THR A 30 11.77 -1.26 3.69
N VAL A 31 10.81 -1.27 2.77
CA VAL A 31 10.55 -0.14 1.89
C VAL A 31 9.12 -0.19 1.37
N ILE A 32 8.53 0.98 1.19
CA ILE A 32 7.24 1.14 0.53
C ILE A 32 7.47 2.02 -0.70
N THR A 33 7.04 1.54 -1.85
CA THR A 33 7.23 2.21 -3.14
C THR A 33 5.88 2.50 -3.76
N LEU A 34 5.70 3.72 -4.24
CA LEU A 34 4.50 4.11 -4.97
C LEU A 34 4.82 4.20 -6.46
N SER A 35 3.87 3.81 -7.30
CA SER A 35 4.05 3.83 -8.75
C SER A 35 4.28 5.23 -9.30
N GLN A 36 3.80 6.26 -8.60
CA GLN A 36 3.95 7.65 -9.04
C GLN A 36 5.18 8.33 -8.47
N GLY A 37 5.46 8.08 -7.19
CA GLY A 37 6.48 8.80 -6.46
C GLY A 37 7.76 8.03 -6.22
N GLY A 38 7.80 6.75 -6.59
CA GLY A 38 8.93 5.89 -6.29
C GLY A 38 9.02 5.54 -4.81
N ILE A 39 10.21 5.41 -4.30
CA ILE A 39 10.45 5.02 -2.90
C ILE A 39 10.00 6.14 -1.97
N THR A 40 9.11 5.81 -1.03
CA THR A 40 8.57 6.80 -0.10
C THR A 40 9.52 7.14 1.05
N GLY A 41 10.45 6.25 1.37
CA GLY A 41 11.29 6.36 2.55
C GLY A 41 10.59 6.02 3.86
N LEU A 42 9.34 5.58 3.80
CA LEU A 42 8.54 5.21 4.97
C LEU A 42 8.42 3.70 5.10
N THR A 43 8.19 3.24 6.33
CA THR A 43 7.97 1.83 6.62
C THR A 43 6.56 1.59 7.17
N SER A 44 5.75 2.63 7.29
CA SER A 44 4.36 2.56 7.73
C SER A 44 3.65 3.85 7.34
N GLY A 45 2.33 3.89 7.52
CA GLY A 45 1.53 5.08 7.32
C GLY A 45 0.42 4.89 6.32
N GLN A 46 -0.14 6.01 5.88
CA GLN A 46 -1.23 6.04 4.91
C GLN A 46 -0.73 6.60 3.60
N PHE A 47 -1.18 5.98 2.51
CA PHE A 47 -0.79 6.36 1.17
C PHE A 47 -2.03 6.54 0.31
N LEU A 48 -2.05 7.60 -0.48
CA LEU A 48 -3.16 7.92 -1.36
C LEU A 48 -2.91 7.27 -2.72
N LEU A 49 -3.88 6.49 -3.19
CA LEU A 49 -3.82 5.86 -4.51
C LEU A 49 -4.98 6.37 -5.36
N ARG A 50 -4.65 7.00 -6.46
CA ARG A 50 -5.63 7.32 -7.49
C ARG A 50 -5.90 6.07 -8.34
N PRO A 51 -7.01 6.03 -9.08
CA PRO A 51 -7.25 4.89 -9.99
C PRO A 51 -6.05 4.63 -10.90
N GLY A 52 -5.61 3.39 -10.92
CA GLY A 52 -4.44 2.98 -11.69
C GLY A 52 -3.11 3.06 -10.95
N ASP A 53 -3.08 3.71 -9.80
CA ASP A 53 -1.85 3.79 -8.99
C ASP A 53 -1.65 2.50 -8.21
N ALA A 54 -0.40 2.21 -7.91
CA ALA A 54 -0.05 1.01 -7.16
C ALA A 54 0.90 1.34 -6.01
N VAL A 55 0.85 0.53 -4.97
CA VAL A 55 1.78 0.55 -3.85
C VAL A 55 2.42 -0.82 -3.71
N THR A 56 3.73 -0.84 -3.57
CA THR A 56 4.50 -2.07 -3.36
C THR A 56 5.17 -1.99 -2.00
N CYS A 57 4.93 -3.00 -1.18
CA CYS A 57 5.53 -3.11 0.14
C CYS A 57 6.53 -4.24 0.14
N THR A 58 7.78 -3.94 0.44
CA THR A 58 8.83 -4.95 0.60
C THR A 58 9.09 -5.13 2.09
N SER A 59 9.00 -6.35 2.57
CA SER A 59 9.09 -6.63 4.00
C SER A 59 9.77 -7.97 4.25
N SER A 60 10.43 -8.09 5.41
CA SER A 60 10.91 -9.38 5.91
C SER A 60 9.85 -10.08 6.75
N VAL A 61 8.95 -9.31 7.36
CA VAL A 61 7.77 -9.80 8.07
C VAL A 61 6.58 -9.02 7.53
N ASN A 62 5.52 -9.73 7.14
CA ASN A 62 4.34 -9.11 6.55
C ASN A 62 3.73 -8.06 7.49
N PRO A 63 3.18 -6.97 6.95
CA PRO A 63 2.51 -5.98 7.78
C PRO A 63 1.31 -6.59 8.49
N THR A 64 1.10 -6.17 9.73
CA THR A 64 -0.06 -6.59 10.52
C THR A 64 -1.32 -5.91 10.00
N VAL A 65 -1.18 -4.68 9.51
CA VAL A 65 -2.29 -3.88 8.99
C VAL A 65 -2.03 -3.55 7.52
N PHE A 66 -2.97 -3.92 6.68
CA PHE A 66 -2.99 -3.53 5.28
C PHE A 66 -4.45 -3.30 4.90
N ASN A 67 -4.91 -2.08 5.06
CA ASN A 67 -6.31 -1.72 4.85
C ASN A 67 -6.44 -0.76 3.67
N VAL A 68 -7.43 -1.02 2.84
CA VAL A 68 -7.76 -0.16 1.70
C VAL A 68 -9.16 0.41 1.93
N THR A 69 -9.27 1.73 1.84
CA THR A 69 -10.53 2.44 2.04
C THR A 69 -10.80 3.34 0.85
N ASN A 70 -12.00 3.25 0.29
CA ASN A 70 -12.45 4.18 -0.74
C ASN A 70 -12.75 5.54 -0.12
N ILE A 71 -12.23 6.61 -0.73
CA ILE A 71 -12.46 7.98 -0.24
C ILE A 71 -13.60 8.63 -1.03
N LEU A 72 -13.65 8.37 -2.32
CA LEU A 72 -14.68 8.94 -3.20
C LEU A 72 -15.34 7.87 -4.03
#